data_f7e4e0747be55ae5daf1d72c322392c4
#
_entry.id   f7e4e0747be55ae5daf1d72c322392c4
#
_cell.length_a   1.000
_cell.length_b   1.000
_cell.length_c   1.000
_cell.angle_alpha   90.00
_cell.angle_beta   90.00
_cell.angle_gamma   90.00
#
_symmetry.space_group_name_H-M   'P 1'
#
loop_
_entity.id
_entity.type
_entity.pdbx_description
1 polymer ?
#
loop_
_entity_poly.entity_id
_entity_poly.type
_entity_poly.pdbx_seq_one_letter_code
_entity_poly.pdbx_strand_id
1 'polypeptide(L)'
;LFDLSRMATGQQAEWFLVKEAYFDNEIVPNKPGGSNFALRAAEEDNEGGYVKEPEIGLHENLVQFDFRSLYPSIIISKNISPDVLVIGDVENRQDYNISPEHDLKFKKEPKGFIPSVIAKILNERFKIKKAMKASVDPTEKKTLDVQQQAIKRLANTMYGIYGFPRFRWYSYECAKAITSWGRQYIKRAMKKAEDYGFYAIYAD
;
A
#
# COMPACT_ATOMS: atom_id res chain seq x y z
N LEU A 1 -23.66 9.56 -7.73
CA LEU A 1 -23.25 8.27 -8.34
C LEU A 1 -22.65 8.45 -9.74
N PHE A 2 -23.27 9.25 -10.60
CA PHE A 2 -22.82 9.45 -11.99
C PHE A 2 -21.43 10.11 -12.07
N ASP A 3 -21.14 11.07 -11.21
CA ASP A 3 -19.83 11.73 -11.17
C ASP A 3 -18.74 10.81 -10.62
N LEU A 4 -19.05 9.98 -9.62
CA LEU A 4 -18.12 9.02 -9.06
C LEU A 4 -17.69 7.96 -10.10
N SER A 5 -18.58 7.54 -11.01
CA SER A 5 -18.26 6.56 -12.04
C SER A 5 -17.29 7.08 -13.11
N ARG A 6 -17.17 8.39 -13.25
CA ARG A 6 -16.27 9.07 -14.19
C ARG A 6 -14.91 9.43 -13.59
N MET A 7 -14.76 9.35 -12.27
CA MET A 7 -13.51 9.66 -11.59
C MET A 7 -12.48 8.55 -11.79
N ALA A 8 -11.24 8.92 -12.04
CA ALA A 8 -10.11 8.00 -11.97
C ALA A 8 -9.98 7.41 -10.56
N THR A 9 -9.51 6.16 -10.46
CA THR A 9 -9.43 5.42 -9.18
C THR A 9 -8.66 6.19 -8.10
N GLY A 10 -7.61 6.93 -8.48
CA GLY A 10 -6.85 7.78 -7.54
C GLY A 10 -7.71 8.90 -6.95
N GLN A 11 -8.55 9.54 -7.76
CA GLN A 11 -9.47 10.57 -7.27
C GLN A 11 -10.53 9.98 -6.33
N GLN A 12 -11.06 8.78 -6.64
CA GLN A 12 -11.99 8.08 -5.77
C GLN A 12 -11.35 7.76 -4.41
N ALA A 13 -10.10 7.31 -4.42
CA ALA A 13 -9.34 7.03 -3.21
C ALA A 13 -9.06 8.31 -2.38
N GLU A 14 -8.71 9.41 -3.04
CA GLU A 14 -8.53 10.71 -2.36
C GLU A 14 -9.83 11.19 -1.68
N TRP A 15 -10.96 11.13 -2.39
CA TRP A 15 -12.25 11.52 -1.82
C TRP A 15 -12.70 10.58 -0.69
N PHE A 16 -12.36 9.30 -0.79
CA PHE A 16 -12.60 8.35 0.29
C PHE A 16 -11.80 8.75 1.55
N LEU A 17 -10.52 9.11 1.40
CA LEU A 17 -9.70 9.60 2.51
C LEU A 17 -10.24 10.90 3.11
N VAL A 18 -10.70 11.85 2.28
CA VAL A 18 -11.34 13.09 2.76
C VAL A 18 -12.56 12.77 3.63
N LYS A 19 -13.38 11.80 3.20
CA LYS A 19 -14.55 11.36 3.98
C LYS A 19 -14.14 10.72 5.30
N GLU A 20 -13.16 9.82 5.31
CA GLU A 20 -12.69 9.17 6.54
C GLU A 20 -12.04 10.19 7.49
N ALA A 21 -11.27 11.15 6.97
CA ALA A 21 -10.68 12.23 7.76
C ALA A 21 -11.75 13.06 8.48
N TYR A 22 -12.87 13.36 7.81
CA TYR A 22 -13.99 14.04 8.46
C TYR A 22 -14.57 13.25 9.65
N PHE A 23 -14.71 11.93 9.53
CA PHE A 23 -15.24 11.10 10.61
C PHE A 23 -14.23 10.88 11.74
N ASP A 24 -12.94 10.85 11.43
CA ASP A 24 -11.86 10.65 12.40
C ASP A 24 -11.35 11.99 13.01
N ASN A 25 -11.96 13.14 12.66
CA ASN A 25 -11.53 14.50 13.00
C ASN A 25 -10.06 14.79 12.60
N GLU A 26 -9.63 14.22 11.49
CA GLU A 26 -8.28 14.40 10.95
C GLU A 26 -8.24 15.64 10.04
N ILE A 27 -7.11 16.36 10.06
CA ILE A 27 -6.93 17.53 9.21
C ILE A 27 -6.68 17.10 7.77
N VAL A 28 -7.55 17.52 6.85
CA VAL A 28 -7.38 17.26 5.42
C VAL A 28 -6.35 18.22 4.83
N PRO A 29 -5.21 17.72 4.30
CA PRO A 29 -4.23 18.59 3.67
C PRO A 29 -4.80 19.31 2.45
N ASN A 30 -4.33 20.52 2.18
CA ASN A 30 -4.70 21.25 0.98
C ASN A 30 -4.10 20.59 -0.28
N LYS A 31 -4.78 20.72 -1.41
CA LYS A 31 -4.16 20.38 -2.70
C LYS A 31 -2.97 21.30 -2.96
N PRO A 32 -1.88 20.78 -3.55
CA PRO A 32 -0.73 21.61 -3.86
C PRO A 32 -1.11 22.68 -4.90
N GLY A 33 -0.72 23.92 -4.64
CA GLY A 33 -0.71 24.97 -5.66
C GLY A 33 0.39 24.75 -6.70
N GLY A 34 0.45 25.57 -7.74
CA GLY A 34 1.38 25.38 -8.86
C GLY A 34 2.85 25.27 -8.45
N SER A 35 3.33 26.16 -7.55
CA SER A 35 4.70 26.15 -7.03
C SER A 35 5.01 24.88 -6.24
N ASN A 36 4.13 24.48 -5.33
CA ASN A 36 4.29 23.26 -4.52
C ASN A 36 4.22 21.99 -5.38
N PHE A 37 3.38 21.99 -6.40
CA PHE A 37 3.35 20.87 -7.35
C PHE A 37 4.68 20.76 -8.10
N ALA A 38 5.27 21.87 -8.57
CA ALA A 38 6.55 21.85 -9.27
C ALA A 38 7.69 21.33 -8.38
N LEU A 39 7.73 21.72 -7.10
CA LEU A 39 8.70 21.21 -6.13
C LEU A 39 8.56 19.70 -5.92
N ARG A 40 7.33 19.23 -5.69
CA ARG A 40 7.06 17.78 -5.52
C ARG A 40 7.37 16.97 -6.78
N ALA A 41 7.11 17.53 -7.96
CA ALA A 41 7.38 16.87 -9.24
C ALA A 41 8.88 16.88 -9.61
N ALA A 42 9.70 17.71 -8.96
CA ALA A 42 11.15 17.76 -9.13
C ALA A 42 11.89 16.82 -8.17
N GLU A 43 11.20 16.17 -7.22
CA GLU A 43 11.80 15.12 -6.40
C GLU A 43 12.19 13.94 -7.30
N GLU A 44 13.35 13.35 -7.01
CA GLU A 44 13.88 12.23 -7.80
C GLU A 44 12.91 11.06 -7.83
N ASP A 45 12.92 10.31 -8.94
CA ASP A 45 12.10 9.11 -9.07
C ASP A 45 12.41 8.12 -7.94
N ASN A 46 11.35 7.67 -7.31
CA ASN A 46 11.45 6.64 -6.28
C ASN A 46 11.83 5.30 -6.92
N GLU A 47 12.88 4.66 -6.40
CA GLU A 47 13.20 3.30 -6.77
C GLU A 47 12.00 2.37 -6.51
N GLY A 48 11.48 1.77 -7.58
CA GLY A 48 10.27 0.95 -7.57
C GLY A 48 10.40 -0.36 -6.78
N GLY A 49 9.54 -1.32 -7.09
CA GLY A 49 9.62 -2.67 -6.56
C GLY A 49 10.87 -3.41 -7.05
N TYR A 50 11.24 -4.48 -6.35
CA TYR A 50 12.29 -5.38 -6.80
C TYR A 50 11.74 -6.30 -7.89
N VAL A 51 12.48 -6.42 -8.98
CA VAL A 51 12.22 -7.40 -10.04
C VAL A 51 13.47 -8.25 -10.23
N LYS A 52 13.34 -9.57 -10.10
CA LYS A 52 14.36 -10.51 -10.57
C LYS A 52 14.03 -10.84 -12.01
N GLU A 53 14.98 -10.60 -12.92
CA GLU A 53 14.84 -10.96 -14.33
C GLU A 53 14.49 -12.46 -14.46
N PRO A 54 13.52 -12.80 -15.32
CA PRO A 54 13.12 -14.20 -15.52
C PRO A 54 14.25 -14.98 -16.19
N GLU A 55 14.47 -16.20 -15.71
CA GLU A 55 15.40 -17.10 -16.38
C GLU A 55 14.77 -17.68 -17.65
N ILE A 56 15.50 -17.52 -18.76
CA ILE A 56 15.03 -17.97 -20.07
C ILE A 56 15.09 -19.50 -20.13
N GLY A 57 14.01 -20.12 -20.54
CA GLY A 57 13.94 -21.57 -20.74
C GLY A 57 12.56 -22.16 -20.41
N LEU A 58 12.47 -23.46 -20.57
CA LEU A 58 11.31 -24.24 -20.12
C LEU A 58 11.59 -24.74 -18.71
N HIS A 59 10.74 -24.36 -17.77
CA HIS A 59 10.85 -24.79 -16.37
C HIS A 59 9.65 -25.65 -16.00
N GLU A 60 9.88 -26.79 -15.41
CA GLU A 60 8.86 -27.73 -14.93
C GLU A 60 8.78 -27.75 -13.40
N ASN A 61 7.69 -28.26 -12.85
CA ASN A 61 7.46 -28.40 -11.40
C ASN A 61 7.50 -27.06 -10.66
N LEU A 62 6.90 -26.03 -11.24
CA LEU A 62 6.88 -24.67 -10.69
C LEU A 62 5.87 -24.55 -9.55
N VAL A 63 6.24 -23.76 -8.53
CA VAL A 63 5.38 -23.28 -7.47
C VAL A 63 5.38 -21.76 -7.46
N GLN A 64 4.19 -21.16 -7.47
CA GLN A 64 4.03 -19.72 -7.39
C GLN A 64 3.54 -19.30 -6.01
N PHE A 65 4.23 -18.33 -5.41
CA PHE A 65 3.81 -17.66 -4.18
C PHE A 65 3.42 -16.22 -4.48
N ASP A 66 2.39 -15.71 -3.83
CA ASP A 66 1.95 -14.33 -3.94
C ASP A 66 1.71 -13.73 -2.54
N PHE A 67 2.19 -12.51 -2.34
CA PHE A 67 1.92 -11.74 -1.13
C PHE A 67 0.51 -11.18 -1.16
N ARG A 68 -0.27 -11.50 -0.14
CA ARG A 68 -1.61 -10.93 -0.01
C ARG A 68 -1.55 -9.43 0.26
N SER A 69 -1.91 -8.61 -0.73
CA SER A 69 -1.98 -7.13 -0.60
C SER A 69 -0.66 -6.55 -0.05
N LEU A 70 0.47 -6.82 -0.70
CA LEU A 70 1.81 -6.51 -0.20
C LEU A 70 1.92 -5.07 0.34
N TYR A 71 1.72 -4.05 -0.49
CA TYR A 71 1.85 -2.66 -0.08
C TYR A 71 0.85 -2.21 0.99
N PRO A 72 -0.46 -2.50 0.89
CA PRO A 72 -1.39 -2.25 1.99
C PRO A 72 -0.99 -2.90 3.31
N SER A 73 -0.47 -4.13 3.26
CA SER A 73 -0.01 -4.85 4.46
C SER A 73 1.25 -4.22 5.06
N ILE A 74 2.17 -3.74 4.23
CA ILE A 74 3.35 -2.98 4.66
C ILE A 74 2.93 -1.69 5.35
N ILE A 75 2.05 -0.90 4.72
CA ILE A 75 1.55 0.37 5.28
C ILE A 75 0.96 0.15 6.68
N ILE A 76 0.12 -0.88 6.85
CA ILE A 76 -0.51 -1.18 8.14
C ILE A 76 0.51 -1.67 9.17
N SER A 77 1.37 -2.63 8.81
CA SER A 77 2.28 -3.30 9.74
C SER A 77 3.44 -2.41 10.18
N LYS A 78 3.86 -1.49 9.32
CA LYS A 78 4.94 -0.54 9.57
C LYS A 78 4.45 0.84 10.00
N ASN A 79 3.13 1.01 10.07
CA ASN A 79 2.49 2.27 10.44
C ASN A 79 2.95 3.44 9.56
N ILE A 80 2.99 3.25 8.24
CA ILE A 80 3.51 4.26 7.30
C ILE A 80 2.45 5.31 7.03
N SER A 81 2.67 6.51 7.53
CA SER A 81 1.79 7.67 7.31
C SER A 81 2.55 8.96 7.62
N PRO A 82 2.27 10.07 6.91
CA PRO A 82 2.96 11.34 7.14
C PRO A 82 2.82 11.87 8.57
N ASP A 83 1.69 11.63 9.22
CA ASP A 83 1.38 12.08 10.58
C ASP A 83 2.20 11.36 11.68
N VAL A 84 2.78 10.21 11.37
CA VAL A 84 3.64 9.44 12.30
C VAL A 84 5.09 9.32 11.83
N LEU A 85 5.44 9.92 10.69
CA LEU A 85 6.82 10.02 10.20
C LEU A 85 7.61 10.99 11.09
N VAL A 86 8.82 10.59 11.50
CA VAL A 86 9.73 11.42 12.26
C VAL A 86 10.99 11.67 11.45
N ILE A 87 11.31 12.95 11.28
CA ILE A 87 12.51 13.42 10.59
C ILE A 87 13.56 13.75 11.65
N GLY A 88 14.79 13.28 11.47
CA GLY A 88 15.90 13.52 12.37
C GLY A 88 16.19 12.34 13.31
N ASP A 89 17.05 12.59 14.32
CA ASP A 89 17.46 11.57 15.25
C ASP A 89 16.41 11.32 16.33
N VAL A 90 16.36 10.09 16.82
CA VAL A 90 15.43 9.64 17.85
C VAL A 90 16.21 8.97 18.98
N GLU A 91 15.82 9.24 20.23
CA GLU A 91 16.50 8.69 21.40
C GLU A 91 16.33 7.17 21.51
N ASN A 92 15.10 6.68 21.30
CA ASN A 92 14.79 5.26 21.43
C ASN A 92 14.30 4.68 20.09
N ARG A 93 15.19 4.05 19.33
CA ARG A 93 14.87 3.43 18.05
C ARG A 93 13.85 2.28 18.14
N GLN A 94 13.64 1.71 19.33
CA GLN A 94 12.71 0.60 19.52
C GLN A 94 11.24 1.03 19.38
N ASP A 95 10.93 2.30 19.56
CA ASP A 95 9.57 2.84 19.44
C ASP A 95 9.14 3.10 17.98
N TYR A 96 10.07 2.86 17.06
CA TYR A 96 9.87 3.17 15.64
C TYR A 96 10.01 1.94 14.75
N ASN A 97 9.25 1.93 13.66
CA ASN A 97 9.53 1.11 12.50
C ASN A 97 10.50 1.90 11.61
N ILE A 98 11.63 1.30 11.29
CA ILE A 98 12.70 1.97 10.55
C ILE A 98 12.84 1.32 9.18
N SER A 99 12.76 2.11 8.10
CA SER A 99 12.86 1.59 6.74
C SER A 99 14.27 1.05 6.44
N PRO A 100 14.39 -0.06 5.70
CA PRO A 100 15.66 -0.76 5.55
C PRO A 100 16.75 0.04 4.82
N GLU A 101 16.37 0.86 3.84
CA GLU A 101 17.34 1.51 2.93
C GLU A 101 17.52 3.00 3.19
N HIS A 102 16.54 3.65 3.84
CA HIS A 102 16.49 5.11 3.93
C HIS A 102 16.48 5.63 5.37
N ASP A 103 16.55 4.76 6.38
CA ASP A 103 16.48 5.10 7.82
C ASP A 103 15.28 6.00 8.20
N LEU A 104 14.19 5.92 7.40
CA LEU A 104 12.95 6.64 7.69
C LEU A 104 12.24 5.99 8.87
N LYS A 105 11.85 6.82 9.84
CA LYS A 105 11.35 6.38 11.14
C LYS A 105 9.86 6.68 11.27
N PHE A 106 9.07 5.65 11.48
CA PHE A 106 7.62 5.75 11.70
C PHE A 106 7.31 5.30 13.12
N LYS A 107 6.64 6.14 13.92
CA LYS A 107 6.18 5.75 15.25
C LYS A 107 5.37 4.47 15.17
N LYS A 108 5.56 3.55 16.11
CA LYS A 108 4.73 2.35 16.21
C LYS A 108 3.34 2.69 16.73
N GLU A 109 3.26 3.65 17.65
CA GLU A 109 2.04 4.19 18.23
C GLU A 109 2.12 5.72 18.35
N PRO A 110 1.00 6.44 18.25
CA PRO A 110 -0.33 5.93 17.90
C PRO A 110 -0.41 5.44 16.45
N LYS A 111 -1.49 4.73 16.12
CA LYS A 111 -1.76 4.30 14.75
C LYS A 111 -1.99 5.51 13.85
N GLY A 112 -1.26 5.61 12.75
CA GLY A 112 -1.40 6.69 11.77
C GLY A 112 -2.74 6.65 11.04
N PHE A 113 -3.15 7.80 10.49
CA PHE A 113 -4.45 7.94 9.81
C PHE A 113 -4.58 6.97 8.64
N ILE A 114 -3.67 6.99 7.66
CA ILE A 114 -3.80 6.15 6.47
C ILE A 114 -3.70 4.65 6.77
N PRO A 115 -2.78 4.16 7.62
CA PRO A 115 -2.80 2.78 8.08
C PRO A 115 -4.13 2.36 8.72
N SER A 116 -4.76 3.24 9.49
CA SER A 116 -6.06 2.99 10.12
C SER A 116 -7.16 2.84 9.08
N VAL A 117 -7.21 3.73 8.10
CA VAL A 117 -8.18 3.69 7.00
C VAL A 117 -8.00 2.43 6.15
N ILE A 118 -6.75 2.08 5.79
CA ILE A 118 -6.48 0.87 5.00
C ILE A 118 -6.89 -0.39 5.79
N ALA A 119 -6.66 -0.42 7.10
CA ALA A 119 -7.09 -1.53 7.95
C ALA A 119 -8.62 -1.68 7.94
N LYS A 120 -9.38 -0.57 8.03
CA LYS A 120 -10.85 -0.57 7.88
C LYS A 120 -11.26 -1.17 6.53
N ILE A 121 -10.65 -0.73 5.43
CA ILE A 121 -10.92 -1.21 4.06
C ILE A 121 -10.67 -2.71 3.92
N LEU A 122 -9.52 -3.20 4.39
CA LEU A 122 -9.18 -4.62 4.29
C LEU A 122 -10.08 -5.50 5.15
N ASN A 123 -10.50 -5.02 6.33
CA ASN A 123 -11.46 -5.72 7.18
C ASN A 123 -12.83 -5.83 6.51
N GLU A 124 -13.32 -4.77 5.87
CA GLU A 124 -14.58 -4.83 5.12
C GLU A 124 -14.48 -5.81 3.93
N ARG A 125 -13.37 -5.78 3.20
CA ARG A 125 -13.12 -6.77 2.14
C ARG A 125 -13.14 -8.20 2.67
N PHE A 126 -12.55 -8.45 3.83
CA PHE A 126 -12.55 -9.76 4.45
C PHE A 126 -13.98 -10.24 4.79
N LYS A 127 -14.81 -9.36 5.37
CA LYS A 127 -16.23 -9.67 5.66
C LYS A 127 -17.00 -10.02 4.37
N ILE A 128 -16.86 -9.22 3.32
CA ILE A 128 -17.51 -9.46 2.02
C ILE A 128 -17.06 -10.79 1.42
N LYS A 129 -15.76 -11.10 1.44
CA LYS A 129 -15.25 -12.39 0.96
C LYS A 129 -15.76 -13.58 1.77
N LYS A 130 -15.95 -13.42 3.08
CA LYS A 130 -16.55 -14.43 3.93
C LYS A 130 -18.02 -14.65 3.58
N ALA A 131 -18.80 -13.57 3.42
CA ALA A 131 -20.19 -13.62 2.97
C ALA A 131 -20.31 -14.28 1.59
N MET A 132 -19.47 -13.88 0.63
CA MET A 132 -19.43 -14.48 -0.72
C MET A 132 -19.18 -15.98 -0.71
N LYS A 133 -18.32 -16.47 0.19
CA LYS A 133 -18.06 -17.91 0.33
C LYS A 133 -19.23 -18.66 0.96
N ALA A 134 -19.98 -18.02 1.84
CA ALA A 134 -21.13 -18.60 2.55
C ALA A 134 -22.43 -18.56 1.71
N SER A 135 -22.55 -17.62 0.78
CA SER A 135 -23.74 -17.52 -0.08
C SER A 135 -23.88 -18.73 -1.00
N VAL A 136 -25.09 -19.19 -1.20
CA VAL A 136 -25.46 -20.25 -2.17
C VAL A 136 -26.07 -19.68 -3.44
N ASP A 137 -26.57 -18.42 -3.40
CA ASP A 137 -27.16 -17.74 -4.54
C ASP A 137 -26.07 -17.23 -5.51
N PRO A 138 -26.08 -17.65 -6.78
CA PRO A 138 -25.11 -17.19 -7.79
C PRO A 138 -25.15 -15.68 -8.04
N THR A 139 -26.31 -15.04 -7.95
CA THR A 139 -26.51 -13.61 -8.17
C THR A 139 -25.89 -12.81 -7.02
N GLU A 140 -26.13 -13.23 -5.80
CA GLU A 140 -25.51 -12.65 -4.62
C GLU A 140 -23.99 -12.82 -4.64
N LYS A 141 -23.49 -14.01 -4.97
CA LYS A 141 -22.04 -14.24 -5.13
C LYS A 141 -21.39 -13.28 -6.12
N LYS A 142 -22.01 -13.07 -7.27
CA LYS A 142 -21.52 -12.15 -8.29
C LYS A 142 -21.50 -10.72 -7.79
N THR A 143 -22.53 -10.29 -7.07
CA THR A 143 -22.59 -8.95 -6.47
C THR A 143 -21.49 -8.75 -5.43
N LEU A 144 -21.32 -9.70 -4.53
CA LEU A 144 -20.28 -9.67 -3.50
C LEU A 144 -18.86 -9.72 -4.11
N ASP A 145 -18.67 -10.45 -5.21
CA ASP A 145 -17.40 -10.47 -5.92
C ASP A 145 -17.06 -9.11 -6.51
N VAL A 146 -18.00 -8.45 -7.18
CA VAL A 146 -17.81 -7.08 -7.68
C VAL A 146 -17.44 -6.11 -6.55
N GLN A 147 -18.14 -6.19 -5.43
CA GLN A 147 -17.88 -5.35 -4.27
C GLN A 147 -16.45 -5.57 -3.71
N GLN A 148 -16.04 -6.83 -3.47
CA GLN A 148 -14.71 -7.10 -2.93
C GLN A 148 -13.59 -6.72 -3.89
N GLN A 149 -13.83 -6.80 -5.20
CA GLN A 149 -12.88 -6.35 -6.21
C GLN A 149 -12.76 -4.82 -6.25
N ALA A 150 -13.85 -4.08 -6.11
CA ALA A 150 -13.82 -2.63 -5.99
C ALA A 150 -13.00 -2.18 -4.77
N ILE A 151 -13.23 -2.82 -3.63
CA ILE A 151 -12.46 -2.56 -2.39
C ILE A 151 -10.97 -2.95 -2.56
N LYS A 152 -10.67 -4.05 -3.27
CA LYS A 152 -9.28 -4.42 -3.60
C LYS A 152 -8.58 -3.32 -4.39
N ARG A 153 -9.26 -2.77 -5.43
CA ARG A 153 -8.69 -1.68 -6.24
C ARG A 153 -8.44 -0.45 -5.40
N LEU A 154 -9.41 -0.06 -4.56
CA LEU A 154 -9.27 1.08 -3.65
C LEU A 154 -8.05 0.91 -2.73
N ALA A 155 -7.92 -0.23 -2.07
CA ALA A 155 -6.79 -0.51 -1.17
C ALA A 155 -5.42 -0.47 -1.90
N ASN A 156 -5.35 -1.01 -3.11
CA ASN A 156 -4.10 -0.99 -3.89
C ASN A 156 -3.74 0.41 -4.38
N THR A 157 -4.73 1.27 -4.62
CA THR A 157 -4.50 2.66 -5.05
C THR A 157 -3.92 3.53 -3.94
N MET A 158 -4.04 3.12 -2.67
CA MET A 158 -3.55 3.91 -1.54
C MET A 158 -2.03 4.15 -1.58
N TYR A 159 -1.23 3.21 -2.12
CA TYR A 159 0.19 3.45 -2.37
C TYR A 159 0.41 4.62 -3.35
N GLY A 160 -0.36 4.65 -4.45
CA GLY A 160 -0.27 5.72 -5.45
C GLY A 160 -0.59 7.12 -4.93
N ILE A 161 -1.31 7.22 -3.82
CA ILE A 161 -1.60 8.51 -3.16
C ILE A 161 -0.32 9.14 -2.60
N TYR A 162 0.59 8.35 -2.06
CA TYR A 162 1.87 8.86 -1.55
C TYR A 162 2.83 9.30 -2.67
N GLY A 163 2.85 8.59 -3.78
CA GLY A 163 3.80 8.82 -4.87
C GLY A 163 3.37 9.83 -5.93
N PHE A 164 2.11 10.29 -5.93
CA PHE A 164 1.65 11.21 -6.97
C PHE A 164 1.57 12.65 -6.47
N PRO A 165 2.39 13.59 -7.03
CA PRO A 165 2.56 14.94 -6.50
C PRO A 165 1.29 15.80 -6.38
N ARG A 166 0.22 15.48 -7.12
CA ARG A 166 -1.06 16.21 -7.09
C ARG A 166 -1.99 15.81 -5.95
N PHE A 167 -1.69 14.69 -5.25
CA PHE A 167 -2.54 14.24 -4.16
C PHE A 167 -2.28 15.01 -2.86
N ARG A 168 -3.31 15.07 -2.00
CA ARG A 168 -3.27 15.79 -0.71
C ARG A 168 -2.28 15.16 0.26
N TRP A 169 -2.29 13.83 0.36
CA TRP A 169 -1.41 13.04 1.25
C TRP A 169 -0.13 12.57 0.55
N TYR A 170 0.34 13.34 -0.46
CA TYR A 170 1.64 13.07 -1.05
C TYR A 170 2.74 13.08 0.01
N SER A 171 3.55 12.06 0.04
CA SER A 171 4.78 11.96 0.83
C SER A 171 5.76 11.04 0.12
N TYR A 172 6.81 11.64 -0.38
CA TYR A 172 7.90 10.93 -1.05
C TYR A 172 8.57 9.92 -0.12
N GLU A 173 8.78 10.30 1.15
CA GLU A 173 9.36 9.45 2.18
C GLU A 173 8.50 8.20 2.44
N CYS A 174 7.18 8.38 2.54
CA CYS A 174 6.28 7.25 2.72
C CYS A 174 6.31 6.30 1.50
N ALA A 175 6.33 6.85 0.28
CA ALA A 175 6.44 6.05 -0.94
C ALA A 175 7.74 5.25 -0.98
N LYS A 176 8.89 5.88 -0.70
CA LYS A 176 10.21 5.22 -0.62
C LYS A 176 10.25 4.12 0.45
N ALA A 177 9.70 4.39 1.62
CA ALA A 177 9.66 3.42 2.69
C ALA A 177 8.86 2.16 2.29
N ILE A 178 7.71 2.31 1.63
CA ILE A 178 6.87 1.18 1.21
C ILE A 178 7.62 0.28 0.23
N THR A 179 8.24 0.86 -0.81
CA THR A 179 9.00 0.09 -1.82
C THR A 179 10.23 -0.55 -1.23
N SER A 180 10.95 0.13 -0.35
CA SER A 180 12.11 -0.40 0.39
C SER A 180 11.75 -1.66 1.20
N TRP A 181 10.67 -1.63 2.01
CA TRP A 181 10.19 -2.84 2.68
C TRP A 181 9.69 -3.90 1.71
N GLY A 182 9.04 -3.51 0.61
CA GLY A 182 8.61 -4.44 -0.44
C GLY A 182 9.81 -5.23 -0.99
N ARG A 183 10.87 -4.52 -1.41
CA ARG A 183 12.12 -5.14 -1.87
C ARG A 183 12.73 -6.07 -0.83
N GLN A 184 12.76 -5.64 0.43
CA GLN A 184 13.27 -6.48 1.53
C GLN A 184 12.47 -7.77 1.69
N TYR A 185 11.12 -7.70 1.65
CA TYR A 185 10.28 -8.88 1.83
C TYR A 185 10.40 -9.86 0.66
N ILE A 186 10.45 -9.36 -0.58
CA ILE A 186 10.66 -10.21 -1.75
C ILE A 186 12.01 -10.92 -1.66
N LYS A 187 13.11 -10.18 -1.42
CA LYS A 187 14.46 -10.76 -1.27
C LYS A 187 14.52 -11.80 -0.13
N ARG A 188 13.85 -11.53 0.99
CA ARG A 188 13.78 -12.48 2.12
C ARG A 188 12.97 -13.73 1.78
N ALA A 189 11.88 -13.59 1.03
CA ALA A 189 11.07 -14.73 0.59
C ALA A 189 11.85 -15.63 -0.37
N MET A 190 12.57 -15.03 -1.34
CA MET A 190 13.46 -15.78 -2.24
C MET A 190 14.54 -16.53 -1.47
N LYS A 191 15.27 -15.85 -0.58
CA LYS A 191 16.30 -16.48 0.24
C LYS A 191 15.73 -17.64 1.07
N LYS A 192 14.56 -17.44 1.67
CA LYS A 192 13.90 -18.50 2.43
C LYS A 192 13.52 -19.69 1.55
N ALA A 193 13.05 -19.45 0.33
CA ALA A 193 12.76 -20.52 -0.62
C ALA A 193 14.04 -21.31 -0.96
N GLU A 194 15.15 -20.60 -1.19
CA GLU A 194 16.47 -21.23 -1.43
C GLU A 194 16.94 -22.09 -0.25
N ASP A 195 16.74 -21.61 0.99
CA ASP A 195 17.09 -22.36 2.21
C ASP A 195 16.29 -23.69 2.32
N TYR A 196 15.13 -23.79 1.66
CA TYR A 196 14.31 -25.02 1.56
C TYR A 196 14.60 -25.82 0.28
N GLY A 197 15.62 -25.48 -0.48
CA GLY A 197 16.01 -26.20 -1.69
C GLY A 197 15.22 -25.83 -2.96
N PHE A 198 14.42 -24.76 -2.92
CA PHE A 198 13.79 -24.20 -4.11
C PHE A 198 14.73 -23.22 -4.80
N TYR A 199 14.53 -23.04 -6.09
CA TYR A 199 15.27 -22.07 -6.88
C TYR A 199 14.30 -21.02 -7.44
N ALA A 200 14.57 -19.74 -7.15
CA ALA A 200 13.70 -18.65 -7.61
C ALA A 200 14.08 -18.27 -9.03
N ILE A 201 13.25 -18.59 -10.01
CA ILE A 201 13.47 -18.26 -11.43
C ILE A 201 12.99 -16.86 -11.81
N TYR A 202 12.04 -16.30 -11.05
CA TYR A 202 11.46 -14.97 -11.24
C TYR A 202 10.88 -14.46 -9.91
N ALA A 203 10.91 -13.16 -9.71
CA ALA A 203 10.21 -12.47 -8.62
C ALA A 203 9.92 -11.01 -8.99
N ASP A 204 8.74 -10.48 -8.62
CA ASP A 204 8.29 -9.10 -8.79
C ASP A 204 7.46 -8.59 -7.59
#